data_092788c3a14087829eef579e564cd02f
#
_entry.id   092788c3a14087829eef579e564cd02f
#
_cell.length_a   1.000
_cell.length_b   1.000
_cell.length_c   1.000
_cell.angle_alpha   90.00
_cell.angle_beta   90.00
_cell.angle_gamma   90.00
#
_symmetry.space_group_name_H-M   'P 1'
#
loop_
_entity.id
_entity.type
_entity.pdbx_description
1 polymer ?
#
loop_
_entity_poly.entity_id
_entity_poly.type
_entity_poly.pdbx_seq_one_letter_code
_entity_poly.pdbx_strand_id
1 'polypeptide(L)'
;EWKTLVAPSKGEVFGKNISAWQHEFRLANNLPLDTPLLMVGHQPTFFHPGILAKFIAAARLAKQVDGVVVFLVVDHHIGSAGTIETCKDSGHLSIQREDIADVDASIAMQDQPRVHTYGIEPFASALAKAQGENAAMQFANAIVACMKPYATVDFVLPGSALLASSFGKAMLEDMFTHSDACIHAYNAAVEHYPEAGISVLGETELPLWQGASNEKFNMGYEENRPRALTLTLLARLLSCDLFIHGSGGYAYDNCMEMWCREWLRVEPSSKVMASATLRLPLHFQSWAEARREYFSPQLDSETKEKYLRAIEESPYGSPQRKVHFQEMRRWLDSIQEFLDKDAYMEDARIAAKREWAFPLYSTEQLHNLVSEINTL
;
A
#
# COMPACT_ATOMS: atom_id res chain seq x y z
N GLU A 1 24.27 3.58 -3.75
CA GLU A 1 24.01 2.44 -4.65
C GLU A 1 22.84 2.70 -5.61
N TRP A 2 21.70 3.27 -5.18
CA TRP A 2 20.55 3.50 -6.07
C TRP A 2 20.84 4.45 -7.25
N LYS A 3 21.76 5.39 -7.11
CA LYS A 3 22.16 6.31 -8.20
C LYS A 3 22.60 5.59 -9.45
N THR A 4 23.30 4.48 -9.30
CA THR A 4 23.83 3.70 -10.42
C THR A 4 22.77 2.88 -11.15
N LEU A 5 21.57 2.78 -10.56
CA LEU A 5 20.41 2.07 -11.12
C LEU A 5 19.51 3.01 -11.92
N VAL A 6 19.69 4.33 -11.81
CA VAL A 6 18.87 5.32 -12.54
C VAL A 6 19.31 5.33 -13.99
N ALA A 7 18.54 4.65 -14.82
CA ALA A 7 18.78 4.55 -16.25
C ALA A 7 17.48 4.25 -17.00
N PRO A 8 17.26 4.82 -18.19
CA PRO A 8 16.11 4.53 -19.00
C PRO A 8 16.15 3.07 -19.48
N SER A 9 14.97 2.51 -19.78
CA SER A 9 14.85 1.22 -20.46
C SER A 9 15.48 1.26 -21.85
N LYS A 10 15.92 0.09 -22.33
CA LYS A 10 16.67 -0.03 -23.60
C LYS A 10 16.10 -1.16 -24.45
N GLY A 11 16.30 -1.02 -25.75
CA GLY A 11 15.91 -2.02 -26.74
C GLY A 11 15.05 -1.45 -27.87
N GLU A 12 14.56 -2.35 -28.67
CA GLU A 12 13.64 -2.04 -29.78
C GLU A 12 12.41 -2.92 -29.67
N VAL A 13 11.23 -2.33 -29.80
CA VAL A 13 9.95 -3.03 -29.71
C VAL A 13 8.92 -2.33 -30.59
N PHE A 14 8.05 -3.10 -31.22
CA PHE A 14 7.05 -2.61 -32.19
C PHE A 14 7.67 -1.76 -33.31
N GLY A 15 8.85 -2.21 -33.79
CA GLY A 15 9.57 -1.56 -34.90
C GLY A 15 10.21 -0.20 -34.59
N LYS A 16 10.31 0.17 -33.30
CA LYS A 16 10.84 1.47 -32.88
C LYS A 16 11.71 1.31 -31.60
N ASN A 17 12.76 2.11 -31.50
CA ASN A 17 13.60 2.13 -30.31
C ASN A 17 12.81 2.65 -29.09
N ILE A 18 13.02 2.04 -27.92
CA ILE A 18 12.35 2.43 -26.66
C ILE A 18 12.57 3.91 -26.36
N SER A 19 13.77 4.44 -26.58
CA SER A 19 14.06 5.86 -26.34
C SER A 19 13.18 6.81 -27.18
N ALA A 20 12.79 6.40 -28.38
CA ALA A 20 11.89 7.19 -29.21
C ALA A 20 10.43 7.14 -28.69
N TRP A 21 10.00 5.97 -28.16
CA TRP A 21 8.71 5.85 -27.48
C TRP A 21 8.67 6.68 -26.20
N GLN A 22 9.75 6.67 -25.41
CA GLN A 22 9.89 7.48 -24.20
C GLN A 22 9.83 8.98 -24.51
N HIS A 23 10.57 9.42 -25.50
CA HIS A 23 10.57 10.82 -25.90
C HIS A 23 9.16 11.29 -26.31
N GLU A 24 8.47 10.51 -27.13
CA GLU A 24 7.11 10.80 -27.57
C GLU A 24 6.12 10.84 -26.39
N PHE A 25 6.20 9.87 -25.49
CA PHE A 25 5.35 9.80 -24.31
C PHE A 25 5.61 10.98 -23.37
N ARG A 26 6.86 11.26 -23.04
CA ARG A 26 7.24 12.38 -22.16
C ARG A 26 6.79 13.72 -22.72
N LEU A 27 6.99 13.94 -24.01
CA LEU A 27 6.54 15.15 -24.68
C LEU A 27 5.02 15.33 -24.62
N ALA A 28 4.26 14.27 -24.91
CA ALA A 28 2.79 14.29 -24.91
C ALA A 28 2.20 14.53 -23.50
N ASN A 29 2.94 14.16 -22.44
CA ASN A 29 2.51 14.33 -21.04
C ASN A 29 3.22 15.47 -20.32
N ASN A 30 3.90 16.37 -21.03
CA ASN A 30 4.65 17.51 -20.46
C ASN A 30 5.69 17.10 -19.41
N LEU A 31 6.26 15.91 -19.55
CA LEU A 31 7.34 15.42 -18.69
C LEU A 31 8.71 15.87 -19.24
N PRO A 32 9.72 16.08 -18.38
CA PRO A 32 11.07 16.44 -18.83
C PRO A 32 11.67 15.37 -19.75
N LEU A 33 12.36 15.79 -20.81
CA LEU A 33 12.97 14.88 -21.77
C LEU A 33 14.38 14.40 -21.35
N ASP A 34 15.18 15.33 -20.79
CA ASP A 34 16.59 15.12 -20.49
C ASP A 34 16.87 14.99 -18.98
N THR A 35 15.82 14.95 -18.15
CA THR A 35 15.94 14.85 -16.69
C THR A 35 15.53 13.45 -16.23
N PRO A 36 16.27 12.79 -15.33
CA PRO A 36 15.88 11.50 -14.77
C PRO A 36 14.52 11.55 -14.07
N LEU A 37 13.64 10.62 -14.40
CA LEU A 37 12.32 10.49 -13.78
C LEU A 37 12.32 9.34 -12.78
N LEU A 38 12.10 9.67 -11.51
CA LEU A 38 11.95 8.72 -10.40
C LEU A 38 10.46 8.55 -10.11
N MET A 39 9.93 7.34 -10.30
CA MET A 39 8.50 7.10 -10.26
C MET A 39 8.08 6.33 -9.02
N VAL A 40 6.98 6.76 -8.42
CA VAL A 40 6.29 6.07 -7.34
C VAL A 40 4.84 5.86 -7.73
N GLY A 41 4.38 4.60 -7.79
CA GLY A 41 2.99 4.26 -8.10
C GLY A 41 2.17 3.98 -6.85
N HIS A 42 0.92 4.49 -6.81
CA HIS A 42 -0.10 4.12 -5.82
C HIS A 42 -1.51 4.47 -6.30
N GLN A 43 -2.50 3.83 -5.65
CA GLN A 43 -3.91 4.19 -5.80
C GLN A 43 -4.14 5.62 -5.27
N PRO A 44 -5.14 6.35 -5.79
CA PRO A 44 -5.51 7.69 -5.31
C PRO A 44 -6.33 7.59 -4.01
N THR A 45 -5.73 7.01 -2.97
CA THR A 45 -6.30 6.85 -1.63
C THR A 45 -5.31 7.34 -0.60
N PHE A 46 -5.76 7.92 0.51
CA PHE A 46 -4.85 8.30 1.59
C PHE A 46 -4.21 7.06 2.20
N PHE A 47 -2.92 6.99 2.11
CA PHE A 47 -2.12 5.81 2.44
C PHE A 47 -1.31 5.97 3.74
N HIS A 48 -0.77 4.87 4.22
CA HIS A 48 0.02 4.80 5.44
C HIS A 48 1.49 5.30 5.24
N PRO A 49 2.22 5.63 6.33
CA PRO A 49 3.60 6.13 6.25
C PRO A 49 4.59 5.25 5.49
N GLY A 50 4.36 3.95 5.41
CA GLY A 50 5.19 3.05 4.61
C GLY A 50 5.13 3.32 3.10
N ILE A 51 4.02 3.88 2.61
CA ILE A 51 3.91 4.36 1.23
C ILE A 51 4.55 5.76 1.10
N LEU A 52 4.33 6.65 2.09
CA LEU A 52 5.00 7.96 2.13
C LEU A 52 6.52 7.81 2.07
N ALA A 53 7.09 6.78 2.70
CA ALA A 53 8.52 6.48 2.67
C ALA A 53 9.07 6.34 1.24
N LYS A 54 8.29 5.82 0.29
CA LYS A 54 8.70 5.73 -1.13
C LYS A 54 8.91 7.13 -1.73
N PHE A 55 8.00 8.05 -1.46
CA PHE A 55 8.07 9.43 -1.95
C PHE A 55 9.22 10.20 -1.31
N ILE A 56 9.47 10.00 -0.02
CA ILE A 56 10.62 10.60 0.68
C ILE A 56 11.94 10.08 0.07
N ALA A 57 12.04 8.77 -0.15
CA ALA A 57 13.21 8.16 -0.77
C ALA A 57 13.41 8.65 -2.21
N ALA A 58 12.31 8.76 -2.99
CA ALA A 58 12.34 9.32 -4.34
C ALA A 58 12.83 10.76 -4.35
N ALA A 59 12.26 11.62 -3.49
CA ALA A 59 12.63 13.03 -3.40
C ALA A 59 14.10 13.22 -2.97
N ARG A 60 14.60 12.36 -2.08
CA ARG A 60 16.01 12.34 -1.71
C ARG A 60 16.91 11.97 -2.89
N LEU A 61 16.57 10.89 -3.58
CA LEU A 61 17.36 10.41 -4.72
C LEU A 61 17.31 11.42 -5.88
N ALA A 62 16.16 12.02 -6.15
CA ALA A 62 15.99 13.05 -7.17
C ALA A 62 17.02 14.19 -7.00
N LYS A 63 17.19 14.70 -5.78
CA LYS A 63 18.21 15.72 -5.46
C LYS A 63 19.64 15.24 -5.72
N GLN A 64 19.90 13.95 -5.69
CA GLN A 64 21.23 13.39 -5.87
C GLN A 64 21.60 13.13 -7.33
N VAL A 65 20.61 13.05 -8.21
CA VAL A 65 20.78 12.75 -9.64
C VAL A 65 20.24 13.88 -10.54
N ASP A 66 19.93 15.04 -9.96
CA ASP A 66 19.28 16.18 -10.63
C ASP A 66 18.01 15.74 -11.39
N GLY A 67 17.24 14.83 -10.75
CA GLY A 67 16.02 14.24 -11.29
C GLY A 67 14.75 14.86 -10.73
N VAL A 68 13.60 14.36 -11.18
CA VAL A 68 12.26 14.75 -10.74
C VAL A 68 11.48 13.53 -10.23
N VAL A 69 10.52 13.77 -9.33
CA VAL A 69 9.63 12.74 -8.78
C VAL A 69 8.29 12.78 -9.49
N VAL A 70 7.88 11.61 -10.00
CA VAL A 70 6.58 11.41 -10.65
C VAL A 70 5.71 10.51 -9.79
N PHE A 71 4.53 10.98 -9.43
CA PHE A 71 3.49 10.16 -8.82
C PHE A 71 2.64 9.52 -9.93
N LEU A 72 2.80 8.23 -10.15
CA LEU A 72 1.93 7.43 -11.02
C LEU A 72 0.65 7.06 -10.24
N VAL A 73 -0.46 7.61 -10.66
CA VAL A 73 -1.77 7.38 -10.05
C VAL A 73 -2.43 6.17 -10.71
N VAL A 74 -2.81 5.17 -9.93
CA VAL A 74 -3.65 4.05 -10.39
C VAL A 74 -5.09 4.55 -10.47
N ASP A 75 -5.38 5.38 -11.47
CA ASP A 75 -6.63 6.15 -11.60
C ASP A 75 -7.86 5.29 -11.89
N HIS A 76 -7.67 4.10 -12.45
CA HIS A 76 -8.71 3.08 -12.62
C HIS A 76 -9.02 2.29 -11.33
N HIS A 77 -8.55 2.75 -10.16
CA HIS A 77 -8.87 2.15 -8.86
C HIS A 77 -10.37 2.13 -8.59
N ILE A 78 -10.86 0.99 -8.13
CA ILE A 78 -12.23 0.76 -7.63
C ILE A 78 -12.14 0.42 -6.15
N GLY A 79 -12.97 1.03 -5.32
CA GLY A 79 -12.99 0.78 -3.88
C GLY A 79 -13.34 2.02 -3.05
N SER A 80 -13.35 1.85 -1.74
CA SER A 80 -13.78 2.85 -0.76
C SER A 80 -12.72 3.94 -0.49
N ALA A 81 -12.29 4.66 -1.54
CA ALA A 81 -11.32 5.75 -1.39
C ALA A 81 -11.85 6.93 -0.56
N GLY A 82 -13.19 7.10 -0.53
CA GLY A 82 -13.87 8.17 0.22
C GLY A 82 -13.98 7.96 1.72
N THR A 83 -13.41 6.88 2.28
CA THR A 83 -13.51 6.54 3.71
C THR A 83 -12.13 6.43 4.34
N ILE A 84 -11.96 6.97 5.55
CA ILE A 84 -10.73 6.89 6.36
C ILE A 84 -11.02 6.11 7.64
N GLU A 85 -10.11 5.22 8.01
CA GLU A 85 -10.13 4.58 9.33
C GLU A 85 -9.43 5.47 10.36
N THR A 86 -10.09 5.71 11.49
CA THR A 86 -9.57 6.43 12.65
C THR A 86 -9.66 5.56 13.89
N CYS A 87 -8.94 5.92 14.94
CA CYS A 87 -9.02 5.25 16.24
C CYS A 87 -9.79 6.11 17.22
N LYS A 88 -10.76 5.52 17.90
CA LYS A 88 -11.46 6.12 19.04
C LYS A 88 -11.11 5.36 20.30
N ASP A 89 -10.82 6.13 21.35
CA ASP A 89 -10.63 5.65 22.71
C ASP A 89 -11.89 6.00 23.55
N SER A 90 -12.56 5.00 24.08
CA SER A 90 -13.71 5.13 24.98
C SER A 90 -13.58 4.18 26.17
N GLY A 91 -12.35 3.96 26.64
CA GLY A 91 -11.96 2.96 27.63
C GLY A 91 -11.32 1.74 26.98
N HIS A 92 -11.72 1.40 25.76
CA HIS A 92 -11.07 0.48 24.84
C HIS A 92 -10.92 1.11 23.47
N LEU A 93 -9.90 0.70 22.72
CA LEU A 93 -9.67 1.18 21.37
C LEU A 93 -10.69 0.58 20.40
N SER A 94 -11.16 1.39 19.47
CA SER A 94 -12.04 0.93 18.40
C SER A 94 -11.71 1.62 17.08
N ILE A 95 -11.83 0.88 15.97
CA ILE A 95 -11.68 1.43 14.64
C ILE A 95 -13.01 2.03 14.22
N GLN A 96 -12.99 3.33 13.89
CA GLN A 96 -14.12 4.03 13.28
C GLN A 96 -13.82 4.24 11.81
N ARG A 97 -14.86 4.23 10.99
CA ARG A 97 -14.79 4.59 9.58
C ARG A 97 -15.48 5.92 9.37
N GLU A 98 -14.72 6.89 8.89
CA GLU A 98 -15.16 8.25 8.68
C GLU A 98 -15.19 8.53 7.18
N ASP A 99 -16.35 8.87 6.66
CA ASP A 99 -16.46 9.27 5.26
C ASP A 99 -15.94 10.70 5.08
N ILE A 100 -15.13 10.88 4.03
CA ILE A 100 -14.47 12.16 3.68
C ILE A 100 -14.89 12.67 2.30
N ALA A 101 -15.54 11.85 1.48
CA ALA A 101 -16.00 12.22 0.16
C ALA A 101 -17.05 11.21 -0.39
N ASP A 102 -17.91 11.68 -1.27
CA ASP A 102 -18.96 10.89 -1.94
C ASP A 102 -18.34 10.09 -3.13
N VAL A 103 -17.55 9.05 -2.83
CA VAL A 103 -16.96 8.17 -3.84
C VAL A 103 -17.84 6.94 -4.04
N ASP A 104 -18.24 6.67 -5.27
CA ASP A 104 -18.88 5.40 -5.63
C ASP A 104 -17.82 4.29 -5.71
N ALA A 105 -17.83 3.37 -4.74
CA ALA A 105 -16.86 2.29 -4.64
C ALA A 105 -17.03 1.19 -5.71
N SER A 106 -18.02 1.27 -6.57
CA SER A 106 -18.29 0.32 -7.65
C SER A 106 -17.79 0.79 -9.03
N ILE A 107 -17.39 2.07 -9.14
CA ILE A 107 -16.96 2.72 -10.37
C ILE A 107 -15.50 3.14 -10.23
N ALA A 108 -14.71 2.99 -11.30
CA ALA A 108 -13.33 3.46 -11.28
C ALA A 108 -13.24 4.97 -11.06
N MET A 109 -12.30 5.39 -10.23
CA MET A 109 -12.20 6.80 -9.82
C MET A 109 -11.94 7.75 -10.98
N GLN A 110 -11.28 7.31 -12.06
CA GLN A 110 -11.08 8.12 -13.27
C GLN A 110 -12.41 8.44 -13.99
N ASP A 111 -13.43 7.60 -13.84
CA ASP A 111 -14.72 7.75 -14.52
C ASP A 111 -15.75 8.54 -13.67
N GLN A 112 -15.39 8.89 -12.45
CA GLN A 112 -16.19 9.71 -11.57
C GLN A 112 -15.79 11.19 -11.71
N PRO A 113 -16.73 12.13 -11.79
CA PRO A 113 -16.42 13.54 -11.72
C PRO A 113 -15.75 13.86 -10.38
N ARG A 114 -15.27 15.09 -10.22
CA ARG A 114 -14.84 15.56 -8.89
C ARG A 114 -15.97 15.35 -7.88
N VAL A 115 -15.59 14.81 -6.73
CA VAL A 115 -16.55 14.44 -5.68
C VAL A 115 -16.75 15.55 -4.66
N HIS A 116 -17.91 15.56 -4.05
CA HIS A 116 -18.19 16.38 -2.89
C HIS A 116 -17.40 15.84 -1.68
N THR A 117 -16.92 16.76 -0.84
CA THR A 117 -16.01 16.43 0.26
C THR A 117 -16.55 16.97 1.59
N TYR A 118 -16.39 16.20 2.64
CA TYR A 118 -16.84 16.51 4.00
C TYR A 118 -16.04 15.71 5.02
N GLY A 119 -16.43 15.77 6.30
CA GLY A 119 -15.87 14.92 7.35
C GLY A 119 -14.65 15.53 8.02
N ILE A 120 -13.66 14.70 8.35
CA ILE A 120 -12.58 15.05 9.26
C ILE A 120 -11.40 15.76 8.59
N GLU A 121 -10.76 16.66 9.36
CA GLU A 121 -9.52 17.31 8.95
C GLU A 121 -8.30 16.38 9.20
N PRO A 122 -7.23 16.51 8.38
CA PRO A 122 -7.04 17.48 7.29
C PRO A 122 -7.58 17.01 5.93
N PHE A 123 -8.23 15.85 5.84
CA PHE A 123 -8.64 15.20 4.60
C PHE A 123 -9.67 16.04 3.82
N ALA A 124 -10.73 16.49 4.50
CA ALA A 124 -11.79 17.27 3.90
C ALA A 124 -11.27 18.56 3.25
N SER A 125 -10.44 19.32 3.98
CA SER A 125 -9.83 20.56 3.45
C SER A 125 -8.88 20.29 2.29
N ALA A 126 -8.08 19.23 2.35
CA ALA A 126 -7.15 18.89 1.29
C ALA A 126 -7.91 18.55 0.00
N LEU A 127 -8.93 17.70 0.09
CA LEU A 127 -9.77 17.31 -1.05
C LEU A 127 -10.58 18.46 -1.62
N ALA A 128 -11.15 19.31 -0.78
CA ALA A 128 -11.93 20.48 -1.22
C ALA A 128 -11.10 21.47 -2.04
N LYS A 129 -9.83 21.66 -1.67
CA LYS A 129 -8.88 22.58 -2.35
C LYS A 129 -8.21 21.96 -3.57
N ALA A 130 -8.16 20.64 -3.64
CA ALA A 130 -7.46 19.92 -4.70
C ALA A 130 -8.11 20.15 -6.06
N GLN A 131 -7.28 20.37 -7.08
CA GLN A 131 -7.71 20.42 -8.47
C GLN A 131 -7.66 19.00 -9.06
N GLY A 132 -8.36 18.78 -10.16
CA GLY A 132 -8.41 17.52 -10.87
C GLY A 132 -9.61 17.48 -11.81
N GLU A 133 -9.51 16.80 -12.90
CA GLU A 133 -10.61 16.64 -13.88
C GLU A 133 -11.63 15.57 -13.43
N ASN A 134 -11.20 14.64 -12.57
CA ASN A 134 -11.98 13.55 -12.03
C ASN A 134 -11.62 13.26 -10.57
N ALA A 135 -12.32 12.31 -9.94
CA ALA A 135 -12.10 11.93 -8.55
C ALA A 135 -10.66 11.43 -8.30
N ALA A 136 -10.09 10.63 -9.22
CA ALA A 136 -8.73 10.10 -9.07
C ALA A 136 -7.69 11.22 -8.97
N MET A 137 -7.77 12.21 -9.87
CA MET A 137 -6.82 13.32 -9.90
C MET A 137 -7.07 14.31 -8.75
N GLN A 138 -8.32 14.49 -8.32
CA GLN A 138 -8.64 15.27 -7.12
C GLN A 138 -7.98 14.67 -5.88
N PHE A 139 -8.13 13.35 -5.66
CA PHE A 139 -7.49 12.65 -4.54
C PHE A 139 -5.97 12.67 -4.62
N ALA A 140 -5.40 12.39 -5.80
CA ALA A 140 -3.95 12.41 -6.00
C ALA A 140 -3.35 13.79 -5.65
N ASN A 141 -3.97 14.87 -6.10
CA ASN A 141 -3.51 16.23 -5.81
C ASN A 141 -3.71 16.62 -4.33
N ALA A 142 -4.77 16.14 -3.68
CA ALA A 142 -4.97 16.30 -2.23
C ALA A 142 -3.86 15.59 -1.44
N ILE A 143 -3.52 14.37 -1.81
CA ILE A 143 -2.45 13.57 -1.21
C ILE A 143 -1.10 14.29 -1.39
N VAL A 144 -0.80 14.77 -2.59
CA VAL A 144 0.43 15.56 -2.88
C VAL A 144 0.49 16.81 -2.01
N ALA A 145 -0.62 17.53 -1.85
CA ALA A 145 -0.68 18.68 -0.96
C ALA A 145 -0.38 18.32 0.50
N CYS A 146 -0.90 17.21 1.00
CA CYS A 146 -0.59 16.71 2.34
C CYS A 146 0.87 16.22 2.47
N MET A 147 1.47 15.69 1.40
CA MET A 147 2.87 15.24 1.40
C MET A 147 3.89 16.38 1.33
N LYS A 148 3.51 17.55 0.84
CA LYS A 148 4.42 18.65 0.55
C LYS A 148 5.43 19.00 1.65
N PRO A 149 5.11 18.93 2.95
CA PRO A 149 6.07 19.16 4.03
C PRO A 149 7.16 18.08 4.14
N TYR A 150 6.95 16.90 3.58
CA TYR A 150 7.76 15.69 3.80
C TYR A 150 8.49 15.22 2.56
N ALA A 151 7.86 15.34 1.38
CA ALA A 151 8.40 14.91 0.10
C ALA A 151 7.95 15.83 -1.03
N THR A 152 8.85 16.11 -1.97
CA THR A 152 8.51 16.82 -3.20
C THR A 152 8.00 15.81 -4.23
N VAL A 153 6.89 16.15 -4.89
CA VAL A 153 6.37 15.47 -6.08
C VAL A 153 6.26 16.53 -7.16
N ASP A 154 6.94 16.33 -8.26
CA ASP A 154 7.04 17.35 -9.33
C ASP A 154 5.93 17.16 -10.37
N PHE A 155 5.53 15.91 -10.63
CA PHE A 155 4.49 15.58 -11.61
C PHE A 155 3.53 14.53 -11.04
N VAL A 156 2.26 14.64 -11.43
CA VAL A 156 1.23 13.65 -11.17
C VAL A 156 0.76 13.11 -12.51
N LEU A 157 0.95 11.81 -12.74
CA LEU A 157 0.66 11.15 -14.00
C LEU A 157 -0.45 10.11 -13.81
N PRO A 158 -1.60 10.22 -14.48
CA PRO A 158 -2.62 9.18 -14.46
C PRO A 158 -2.14 7.93 -15.19
N GLY A 159 -2.41 6.76 -14.62
CA GLY A 159 -2.03 5.46 -15.21
C GLY A 159 -2.70 5.19 -16.57
N SER A 160 -3.91 5.70 -16.75
CA SER A 160 -4.64 5.64 -18.03
C SER A 160 -3.87 6.29 -19.19
N ALA A 161 -3.08 7.33 -18.93
CA ALA A 161 -2.27 7.99 -19.96
C ALA A 161 -1.22 7.05 -20.57
N LEU A 162 -0.73 6.06 -19.81
CA LEU A 162 0.25 5.09 -20.28
C LEU A 162 -0.36 4.18 -21.35
N LEU A 163 -1.54 3.62 -21.09
CA LEU A 163 -2.23 2.74 -22.04
C LEU A 163 -2.81 3.50 -23.23
N ALA A 164 -3.22 4.74 -23.03
CA ALA A 164 -3.74 5.61 -24.10
C ALA A 164 -2.65 6.14 -25.04
N SER A 165 -1.37 6.00 -24.70
CA SER A 165 -0.23 6.42 -25.52
C SER A 165 -0.13 5.65 -26.83
N SER A 166 0.65 6.15 -27.80
CA SER A 166 0.95 5.43 -29.03
C SER A 166 1.65 4.09 -28.79
N PHE A 167 2.55 4.02 -27.80
CA PHE A 167 3.13 2.75 -27.36
C PHE A 167 2.08 1.82 -26.74
N GLY A 168 1.23 2.33 -25.85
CA GLY A 168 0.15 1.54 -25.24
C GLY A 168 -0.78 0.93 -26.28
N LYS A 169 -1.12 1.69 -27.32
CA LYS A 169 -1.92 1.20 -28.46
C LYS A 169 -1.20 0.12 -29.25
N ALA A 170 0.09 0.30 -29.56
CA ALA A 170 0.89 -0.72 -30.24
C ALA A 170 1.02 -2.00 -29.41
N MET A 171 1.17 -1.86 -28.09
CA MET A 171 1.20 -2.99 -27.16
C MET A 171 -0.15 -3.73 -27.12
N LEU A 172 -1.27 -3.02 -27.09
CA LEU A 172 -2.59 -3.62 -27.16
C LEU A 172 -2.79 -4.37 -28.47
N GLU A 173 -2.41 -3.78 -29.61
CA GLU A 173 -2.47 -4.44 -30.92
C GLU A 173 -1.66 -5.75 -30.94
N ASP A 174 -0.45 -5.74 -30.38
CA ASP A 174 0.38 -6.95 -30.27
C ASP A 174 -0.25 -7.99 -29.32
N MET A 175 -0.78 -7.57 -28.16
CA MET A 175 -1.51 -8.45 -27.23
C MET A 175 -2.70 -9.14 -27.89
N PHE A 176 -3.42 -8.45 -28.77
CA PHE A 176 -4.56 -9.02 -29.49
C PHE A 176 -4.12 -9.93 -30.65
N THR A 177 -3.09 -9.52 -31.38
CA THR A 177 -2.62 -10.24 -32.56
C THR A 177 -1.80 -11.48 -32.20
N HIS A 178 -1.02 -11.40 -31.11
CA HIS A 178 -0.12 -12.44 -30.65
C HIS A 178 -0.45 -12.87 -29.22
N SER A 179 -1.75 -13.01 -28.88
CA SER A 179 -2.24 -13.30 -27.54
C SER A 179 -1.57 -14.54 -26.92
N ASP A 180 -1.40 -15.61 -27.69
CA ASP A 180 -0.76 -16.84 -27.21
C ASP A 180 0.66 -16.61 -26.70
N ALA A 181 1.45 -15.81 -27.41
CA ALA A 181 2.83 -15.49 -26.99
C ALA A 181 2.85 -14.63 -25.72
N CYS A 182 1.96 -13.65 -25.62
CA CYS A 182 1.80 -12.80 -24.45
C CYS A 182 1.38 -13.60 -23.22
N ILE A 183 0.32 -14.44 -23.35
CA ILE A 183 -0.22 -15.28 -22.27
C ILE A 183 0.82 -16.33 -21.82
N HIS A 184 1.48 -16.98 -22.78
CA HIS A 184 2.49 -17.99 -22.47
C HIS A 184 3.65 -17.39 -21.65
N ALA A 185 4.20 -16.26 -22.10
CA ALA A 185 5.28 -15.58 -21.40
C ALA A 185 4.85 -15.08 -20.01
N TYR A 186 3.61 -14.57 -19.89
CA TYR A 186 3.04 -14.16 -18.59
C TYR A 186 2.92 -15.34 -17.63
N ASN A 187 2.30 -16.43 -18.07
CA ASN A 187 2.09 -17.60 -17.23
C ASN A 187 3.42 -18.24 -16.81
N ALA A 188 4.40 -18.33 -17.71
CA ALA A 188 5.74 -18.80 -17.38
C ALA A 188 6.40 -17.94 -16.28
N ALA A 189 6.23 -16.61 -16.34
CA ALA A 189 6.76 -15.72 -15.31
C ALA A 189 6.05 -15.91 -13.94
N VAL A 190 4.73 -16.08 -13.96
CA VAL A 190 3.94 -16.32 -12.74
C VAL A 190 4.31 -17.67 -12.09
N GLU A 191 4.48 -18.71 -12.89
CA GLU A 191 4.90 -20.03 -12.43
C GLU A 191 6.33 -20.02 -11.86
N HIS A 192 7.20 -19.17 -12.41
CA HIS A 192 8.57 -19.01 -11.93
C HIS A 192 8.68 -18.27 -10.59
N TYR A 193 7.74 -17.35 -10.29
CA TYR A 193 7.70 -16.53 -9.07
C TYR A 193 6.38 -16.75 -8.29
N PRO A 194 6.12 -17.96 -7.76
CA PRO A 194 4.86 -18.27 -7.06
C PRO A 194 4.63 -17.41 -5.81
N GLU A 195 5.71 -16.91 -5.19
CA GLU A 195 5.65 -16.02 -4.03
C GLU A 195 5.06 -14.63 -4.36
N ALA A 196 4.97 -14.28 -5.63
CA ALA A 196 4.34 -13.04 -6.07
C ALA A 196 2.82 -13.02 -5.86
N GLY A 197 2.20 -14.20 -5.66
CA GLY A 197 0.77 -14.32 -5.39
C GLY A 197 -0.12 -13.88 -6.56
N ILE A 198 0.39 -13.96 -7.79
CA ILE A 198 -0.33 -13.61 -9.01
C ILE A 198 -0.93 -14.86 -9.64
N SER A 199 -2.16 -14.75 -10.13
CA SER A 199 -2.82 -15.85 -10.83
C SER A 199 -2.39 -15.94 -12.30
N VAL A 200 -2.28 -17.15 -12.81
CA VAL A 200 -2.13 -17.40 -14.26
C VAL A 200 -3.33 -16.89 -15.04
N LEU A 201 -3.11 -16.54 -16.28
CA LEU A 201 -4.15 -16.16 -17.23
C LEU A 201 -4.77 -17.41 -17.87
N GLY A 202 -6.07 -17.35 -18.14
CA GLY A 202 -6.76 -18.34 -18.97
C GLY A 202 -6.33 -18.24 -20.46
N GLU A 203 -6.72 -19.24 -21.27
CA GLU A 203 -6.31 -19.34 -22.67
C GLU A 203 -6.64 -18.11 -23.54
N THR A 204 -7.68 -17.37 -23.19
CA THR A 204 -8.12 -16.15 -23.91
C THR A 204 -8.09 -14.90 -23.03
N GLU A 205 -7.55 -14.99 -21.82
CA GLU A 205 -7.50 -13.90 -20.86
C GLU A 205 -6.24 -13.07 -21.07
N LEU A 206 -6.36 -11.76 -21.31
CA LEU A 206 -5.22 -10.84 -21.33
C LEU A 206 -5.03 -10.17 -19.95
N PRO A 207 -3.81 -9.67 -19.64
CA PRO A 207 -3.51 -9.01 -18.37
C PRO A 207 -4.08 -7.58 -18.29
N LEU A 208 -5.34 -7.46 -18.62
CA LEU A 208 -6.12 -6.23 -18.68
C LEU A 208 -7.41 -6.38 -17.87
N TRP A 209 -7.92 -5.26 -17.40
CA TRP A 209 -9.28 -5.12 -16.93
C TRP A 209 -10.15 -4.54 -18.02
N GLN A 210 -11.44 -4.84 -18.01
CA GLN A 210 -12.41 -4.35 -18.99
C GLN A 210 -13.59 -3.67 -18.28
N GLY A 211 -14.14 -2.63 -18.90
CA GLY A 211 -15.31 -1.94 -18.41
C GLY A 211 -15.11 -1.09 -17.14
N ALA A 212 -16.13 -0.38 -16.76
CA ALA A 212 -16.11 0.55 -15.63
C ALA A 212 -15.91 -0.14 -14.28
N SER A 213 -16.26 -1.42 -14.15
CA SER A 213 -16.15 -2.24 -12.94
C SER A 213 -14.90 -3.13 -12.87
N ASN A 214 -13.93 -2.93 -13.76
CA ASN A 214 -12.70 -3.73 -13.84
C ASN A 214 -12.97 -5.25 -13.91
N GLU A 215 -13.80 -5.67 -14.82
CA GLU A 215 -14.02 -7.07 -15.12
C GLU A 215 -12.79 -7.70 -15.78
N LYS A 216 -12.63 -9.02 -15.65
CA LYS A 216 -11.59 -9.73 -16.37
C LYS A 216 -11.81 -9.61 -17.87
N PHE A 217 -10.72 -9.35 -18.61
CA PHE A 217 -10.77 -9.22 -20.05
C PHE A 217 -11.32 -10.52 -20.70
N ASN A 218 -12.42 -10.38 -21.43
CA ASN A 218 -12.94 -11.37 -22.37
C ASN A 218 -12.96 -10.72 -23.74
N MET A 219 -12.26 -11.25 -24.72
CA MET A 219 -12.05 -10.71 -26.07
C MET A 219 -13.27 -10.00 -26.66
N GLY A 220 -13.36 -8.71 -26.46
CA GLY A 220 -14.47 -7.86 -26.96
C GLY A 220 -14.47 -6.49 -26.33
N TYR A 221 -13.76 -5.59 -26.89
CA TYR A 221 -13.91 -4.14 -27.03
C TYR A 221 -14.29 -3.23 -25.87
N GLU A 222 -13.66 -2.09 -25.92
CA GLU A 222 -13.93 -0.80 -25.29
C GLU A 222 -13.53 -0.72 -23.82
N GLU A 223 -12.75 0.29 -23.48
CA GLU A 223 -12.28 0.63 -22.13
C GLU A 223 -11.36 -0.43 -21.47
N ASN A 224 -10.26 -0.77 -22.14
CA ASN A 224 -9.22 -1.57 -21.52
C ASN A 224 -8.47 -0.76 -20.47
N ARG A 225 -8.18 -1.39 -19.33
CA ARG A 225 -7.38 -0.80 -18.25
C ARG A 225 -6.26 -1.75 -17.86
N PRO A 226 -5.06 -1.24 -17.56
CA PRO A 226 -3.94 -2.12 -17.24
C PRO A 226 -4.14 -2.80 -15.89
N ARG A 227 -3.89 -4.11 -15.79
CA ARG A 227 -3.66 -4.76 -14.49
C ARG A 227 -2.31 -4.33 -13.94
N ALA A 228 -2.03 -4.65 -12.67
CA ALA A 228 -0.83 -4.20 -11.97
C ALA A 228 0.46 -4.46 -12.74
N LEU A 229 0.69 -5.66 -13.28
CA LEU A 229 1.89 -5.97 -14.07
C LEU A 229 1.95 -5.16 -15.36
N THR A 230 0.83 -5.02 -16.08
CA THR A 230 0.74 -4.23 -17.30
C THR A 230 1.00 -2.75 -17.03
N LEU A 231 0.47 -2.22 -15.93
CA LEU A 231 0.70 -0.83 -15.55
C LEU A 231 2.18 -0.56 -15.24
N THR A 232 2.81 -1.43 -14.44
CA THR A 232 4.24 -1.30 -14.13
C THR A 232 5.13 -1.54 -15.34
N LEU A 233 4.77 -2.46 -16.22
CA LEU A 233 5.46 -2.66 -17.51
C LEU A 233 5.48 -1.37 -18.33
N LEU A 234 4.31 -0.80 -18.57
CA LEU A 234 4.17 0.48 -19.30
C LEU A 234 4.95 1.61 -18.63
N ALA A 235 4.83 1.76 -17.31
CA ALA A 235 5.52 2.80 -16.57
C ALA A 235 7.05 2.67 -16.68
N ARG A 236 7.58 1.45 -16.53
CA ARG A 236 9.01 1.19 -16.55
C ARG A 236 9.63 1.18 -17.95
N LEU A 237 8.82 0.97 -18.98
CA LEU A 237 9.27 1.12 -20.35
C LEU A 237 9.23 2.56 -20.86
N LEU A 238 8.19 3.34 -20.50
CA LEU A 238 7.92 4.64 -21.14
C LEU A 238 8.30 5.85 -20.31
N SER A 239 8.08 5.81 -19.00
CA SER A 239 7.95 7.05 -18.24
C SER A 239 8.95 7.24 -17.13
N CYS A 240 9.70 6.21 -16.71
CA CYS A 240 10.65 6.38 -15.63
C CYS A 240 12.03 5.77 -15.91
N ASP A 241 13.02 6.34 -15.24
CA ASP A 241 14.41 5.87 -15.24
C ASP A 241 14.71 5.02 -13.99
N LEU A 242 13.86 5.10 -12.97
CA LEU A 242 13.84 4.22 -11.80
C LEU A 242 12.44 4.18 -11.21
N PHE A 243 11.95 2.98 -10.87
CA PHE A 243 10.68 2.78 -10.20
C PHE A 243 10.88 2.38 -8.72
N ILE A 244 10.19 3.07 -7.79
CA ILE A 244 10.33 2.82 -6.35
C ILE A 244 9.07 2.13 -5.83
N HIS A 245 9.19 0.85 -5.52
CA HIS A 245 8.14 0.01 -4.96
C HIS A 245 8.07 0.05 -3.43
N GLY A 246 6.90 -0.32 -2.89
CA GLY A 246 6.79 -0.84 -1.53
C GLY A 246 7.08 -2.35 -1.50
N SER A 247 7.06 -2.95 -0.31
CA SER A 247 7.37 -4.39 -0.13
C SER A 247 6.46 -5.32 -0.96
N GLY A 248 5.16 -5.04 -1.04
CA GLY A 248 4.24 -5.85 -1.84
C GLY A 248 4.51 -5.75 -3.35
N GLY A 249 4.68 -4.52 -3.85
CA GLY A 249 4.92 -4.27 -5.28
C GLY A 249 6.23 -4.85 -5.79
N TYR A 250 7.28 -4.79 -4.98
CA TYR A 250 8.61 -5.27 -5.38
C TYR A 250 8.65 -6.76 -5.71
N ALA A 251 7.89 -7.57 -4.96
CA ALA A 251 7.87 -9.02 -5.15
C ALA A 251 7.22 -9.41 -6.50
N TYR A 252 6.03 -8.88 -6.81
CA TYR A 252 5.34 -9.24 -8.05
C TYR A 252 6.01 -8.66 -9.30
N ASP A 253 6.80 -7.61 -9.17
CA ASP A 253 7.45 -6.97 -10.31
C ASP A 253 8.60 -7.80 -10.90
N ASN A 254 9.05 -8.86 -10.20
CA ASN A 254 9.93 -9.88 -10.79
C ASN A 254 9.22 -10.66 -11.91
N CYS A 255 7.92 -10.97 -11.71
CA CYS A 255 7.10 -11.57 -12.77
C CYS A 255 7.00 -10.64 -13.98
N MET A 256 6.78 -9.34 -13.76
CA MET A 256 6.70 -8.36 -14.84
C MET A 256 8.01 -8.28 -15.63
N GLU A 257 9.15 -8.26 -14.96
CA GLU A 257 10.46 -8.23 -15.64
C GLU A 257 10.71 -9.46 -16.51
N MET A 258 10.40 -10.66 -15.97
CA MET A 258 10.51 -11.88 -16.74
C MET A 258 9.55 -11.89 -17.94
N TRP A 259 8.28 -11.52 -17.70
CA TRP A 259 7.29 -11.39 -18.77
C TRP A 259 7.72 -10.41 -19.85
N CYS A 260 8.24 -9.24 -19.48
CA CYS A 260 8.76 -8.24 -20.41
C CYS A 260 9.89 -8.80 -21.29
N ARG A 261 10.88 -9.47 -20.68
CA ARG A 261 12.01 -10.06 -21.39
C ARG A 261 11.58 -11.18 -22.33
N GLU A 262 10.67 -12.05 -21.89
CA GLU A 262 10.21 -13.18 -22.68
C GLU A 262 9.31 -12.77 -23.85
N TRP A 263 8.37 -11.84 -23.60
CA TRP A 263 7.41 -11.41 -24.62
C TRP A 263 7.97 -10.31 -25.53
N LEU A 264 8.46 -9.21 -24.95
CA LEU A 264 8.87 -8.02 -25.73
C LEU A 264 10.36 -7.98 -26.07
N ARG A 265 11.19 -8.84 -25.48
CA ARG A 265 12.65 -8.89 -25.67
C ARG A 265 13.38 -7.58 -25.33
N VAL A 266 12.86 -6.81 -24.39
CA VAL A 266 13.45 -5.54 -23.92
C VAL A 266 13.68 -5.56 -22.42
N GLU A 267 14.60 -4.71 -21.97
CA GLU A 267 14.93 -4.56 -20.56
C GLU A 267 14.23 -3.30 -20.00
N PRO A 268 13.33 -3.44 -19.02
CA PRO A 268 12.69 -2.28 -18.40
C PRO A 268 13.67 -1.52 -17.51
N SER A 269 13.39 -0.24 -17.21
CA SER A 269 14.15 0.53 -16.21
C SER A 269 14.18 -0.18 -14.86
N SER A 270 15.23 0.07 -14.06
CA SER A 270 15.43 -0.61 -12.79
C SER A 270 14.33 -0.30 -11.77
N LYS A 271 14.20 -1.18 -10.77
CA LYS A 271 13.36 -0.97 -9.58
C LYS A 271 14.17 -1.04 -8.32
N VAL A 272 13.66 -0.34 -7.30
CA VAL A 272 14.15 -0.43 -5.92
C VAL A 272 12.97 -0.50 -4.96
N MET A 273 13.23 -0.84 -3.71
CA MET A 273 12.20 -0.94 -2.68
C MET A 273 12.45 0.08 -1.57
N ALA A 274 11.41 0.82 -1.18
CA ALA A 274 11.39 1.61 0.03
C ALA A 274 10.10 1.33 0.82
N SER A 275 10.22 1.17 2.12
CA SER A 275 9.09 1.01 3.03
C SER A 275 9.50 1.43 4.43
N ALA A 276 8.51 1.78 5.25
CA ALA A 276 8.71 2.08 6.67
C ALA A 276 7.52 1.55 7.48
N THR A 277 7.76 1.33 8.77
CA THR A 277 6.71 1.02 9.73
C THR A 277 6.65 2.12 10.77
N LEU A 278 5.53 2.83 10.79
CA LEU A 278 5.21 3.81 11.82
C LEU A 278 3.87 3.42 12.46
N ARG A 279 3.74 3.63 13.76
CA ARG A 279 2.50 3.36 14.51
C ARG A 279 1.99 4.63 15.14
N LEU A 280 0.68 4.77 15.23
CA LEU A 280 0.08 5.83 16.04
C LEU A 280 0.43 5.62 17.51
N PRO A 281 0.72 6.68 18.27
CA PRO A 281 1.02 6.60 19.69
C PRO A 281 -0.27 6.43 20.50
N LEU A 282 -0.98 5.31 20.27
CA LEU A 282 -2.21 5.00 20.96
C LEU A 282 -1.90 4.49 22.35
N HIS A 283 -2.53 5.11 23.35
CA HIS A 283 -2.45 4.65 24.74
C HIS A 283 -3.47 3.54 24.95
N PHE A 284 -3.04 2.42 25.46
CA PHE A 284 -3.90 1.32 25.84
C PHE A 284 -3.28 0.56 27.00
N GLN A 285 -4.11 -0.06 27.80
CA GLN A 285 -3.66 -0.93 28.89
C GLN A 285 -3.51 -2.35 28.34
N SER A 286 -2.35 -2.96 28.51
CA SER A 286 -2.17 -4.36 28.14
C SER A 286 -2.97 -5.27 29.08
N TRP A 287 -3.37 -6.44 28.56
CA TRP A 287 -4.01 -7.48 29.38
C TRP A 287 -3.22 -7.80 30.66
N ALA A 288 -1.90 -7.84 30.58
CA ALA A 288 -1.06 -8.12 31.75
C ALA A 288 -1.09 -7.01 32.81
N GLU A 289 -1.16 -5.74 32.38
CA GLU A 289 -1.29 -4.57 33.24
C GLU A 289 -2.67 -4.50 33.87
N ALA A 290 -3.73 -4.61 33.06
CA ALA A 290 -5.12 -4.63 33.51
C ALA A 290 -5.35 -5.72 34.57
N ARG A 291 -4.85 -6.92 34.27
CA ARG A 291 -4.92 -8.03 35.22
C ARG A 291 -4.17 -7.74 36.52
N ARG A 292 -2.97 -7.16 36.42
CA ARG A 292 -2.18 -6.82 37.65
C ARG A 292 -2.89 -5.76 38.50
N GLU A 293 -3.41 -4.72 37.85
CA GLU A 293 -4.10 -3.63 38.54
C GLU A 293 -5.40 -4.12 39.19
N TYR A 294 -6.19 -4.92 38.48
CA TYR A 294 -7.43 -5.49 38.97
C TYR A 294 -7.21 -6.42 40.16
N PHE A 295 -6.17 -7.24 40.14
CA PHE A 295 -5.87 -8.18 41.19
C PHE A 295 -5.12 -7.54 42.39
N SER A 296 -4.45 -6.40 42.23
CA SER A 296 -3.68 -5.79 43.30
C SER A 296 -4.51 -5.39 44.51
N PRO A 297 -5.70 -4.77 44.39
CA PRO A 297 -6.56 -4.44 45.52
C PRO A 297 -7.50 -5.58 45.95
N GLN A 298 -7.84 -6.51 45.09
CA GLN A 298 -8.85 -7.54 45.31
C GLN A 298 -8.25 -8.91 45.69
N LEU A 299 -6.95 -9.08 45.56
CA LEU A 299 -6.24 -10.18 46.16
C LEU A 299 -6.25 -10.02 47.66
N ASP A 300 -7.32 -10.54 48.28
CA ASP A 300 -7.30 -10.82 49.71
C ASP A 300 -6.03 -11.63 50.01
N SER A 301 -5.06 -10.95 50.58
CA SER A 301 -3.75 -11.53 50.92
C SER A 301 -3.93 -12.80 51.75
N GLU A 302 -4.97 -12.84 52.61
CA GLU A 302 -5.29 -13.95 53.49
C GLU A 302 -5.76 -15.20 52.68
N THR A 303 -6.65 -15.03 51.71
CA THR A 303 -7.11 -16.11 50.86
C THR A 303 -5.98 -16.66 49.98
N LYS A 304 -5.16 -15.79 49.41
CA LYS A 304 -3.99 -16.20 48.62
C LYS A 304 -2.98 -16.98 49.45
N GLU A 305 -2.66 -16.46 50.65
CA GLU A 305 -1.75 -17.13 51.58
C GLU A 305 -2.28 -18.48 52.04
N LYS A 306 -3.58 -18.61 52.26
CA LYS A 306 -4.23 -19.89 52.57
C LYS A 306 -4.00 -20.94 51.48
N TYR A 307 -4.20 -20.59 50.22
CA TYR A 307 -3.94 -21.51 49.11
C TYR A 307 -2.44 -21.82 48.98
N LEU A 308 -1.57 -20.83 49.08
CA LEU A 308 -0.12 -21.05 49.04
C LEU A 308 0.36 -21.97 50.13
N ARG A 309 -0.07 -21.77 51.38
CA ARG A 309 0.25 -22.67 52.50
C ARG A 309 -0.26 -24.10 52.25
N ALA A 310 -1.50 -24.27 51.80
CA ALA A 310 -2.04 -25.60 51.49
C ALA A 310 -1.24 -26.33 50.38
N ILE A 311 -0.76 -25.57 49.37
CA ILE A 311 0.10 -26.10 48.32
C ILE A 311 1.50 -26.45 48.88
N GLU A 312 2.09 -25.60 49.70
CA GLU A 312 3.43 -25.81 50.32
C GLU A 312 3.45 -26.97 51.28
N GLU A 313 2.42 -27.13 52.13
CA GLU A 313 2.27 -28.20 53.11
C GLU A 313 1.99 -29.57 52.46
N SER A 314 1.56 -29.57 51.20
CA SER A 314 1.28 -30.80 50.46
C SER A 314 2.57 -31.38 49.81
N PRO A 315 2.83 -32.71 49.93
CA PRO A 315 4.01 -33.33 49.35
C PRO A 315 4.12 -33.07 47.86
N TYR A 316 5.34 -32.80 47.35
CA TYR A 316 5.59 -32.57 45.94
C TYR A 316 5.11 -33.74 45.09
N GLY A 317 4.34 -33.46 44.03
CA GLY A 317 3.78 -34.45 43.12
C GLY A 317 2.56 -35.20 43.67
N SER A 318 2.08 -34.88 44.87
CA SER A 318 0.89 -35.53 45.43
C SER A 318 -0.42 -35.12 44.77
N PRO A 319 -1.46 -35.98 44.73
CA PRO A 319 -2.79 -35.62 44.24
C PRO A 319 -3.39 -34.41 45.04
N GLN A 320 -3.14 -34.31 46.33
CA GLN A 320 -3.61 -33.21 47.15
C GLN A 320 -3.02 -31.87 46.72
N ARG A 321 -1.72 -31.82 46.45
CA ARG A 321 -1.07 -30.60 45.93
C ARG A 321 -1.70 -30.14 44.61
N LYS A 322 -2.02 -31.07 43.74
CA LYS A 322 -2.70 -30.80 42.46
C LYS A 322 -4.11 -30.23 42.70
N VAL A 323 -4.86 -30.76 43.65
CA VAL A 323 -6.19 -30.28 44.00
C VAL A 323 -6.12 -28.83 44.50
N HIS A 324 -5.25 -28.50 45.47
CA HIS A 324 -5.09 -27.16 46.00
C HIS A 324 -4.65 -26.15 44.97
N PHE A 325 -3.77 -26.56 44.05
CA PHE A 325 -3.38 -25.76 42.91
C PHE A 325 -4.55 -25.45 41.96
N GLN A 326 -5.41 -26.47 41.70
CA GLN A 326 -6.60 -26.31 40.84
C GLN A 326 -7.67 -25.44 41.53
N GLU A 327 -7.82 -25.52 42.89
CA GLU A 327 -8.73 -24.66 43.65
C GLU A 327 -8.27 -23.20 43.61
N MET A 328 -6.99 -22.96 43.85
CA MET A 328 -6.41 -21.62 43.71
C MET A 328 -6.61 -21.06 42.32
N ARG A 329 -6.43 -21.87 41.31
CA ARG A 329 -6.62 -21.46 39.91
C ARG A 329 -8.09 -21.13 39.62
N ARG A 330 -9.04 -21.96 40.06
CA ARG A 330 -10.47 -21.67 39.94
C ARG A 330 -10.88 -20.39 40.69
N TRP A 331 -10.33 -20.15 41.86
CA TRP A 331 -10.55 -18.92 42.56
C TRP A 331 -9.98 -17.70 41.81
N LEU A 332 -8.77 -17.79 41.25
CA LEU A 332 -8.19 -16.76 40.41
C LEU A 332 -9.03 -16.54 39.13
N ASP A 333 -9.48 -17.62 38.49
CA ASP A 333 -10.32 -17.56 37.27
C ASP A 333 -11.69 -16.92 37.59
N SER A 334 -12.31 -17.19 38.79
CA SER A 334 -13.58 -16.58 39.17
C SER A 334 -13.49 -15.06 39.40
N ILE A 335 -12.32 -14.57 39.84
CA ILE A 335 -12.06 -13.13 39.97
C ILE A 335 -11.81 -12.53 38.54
N GLN A 336 -11.33 -13.34 37.60
CA GLN A 336 -10.98 -12.92 36.24
C GLN A 336 -12.21 -12.79 35.31
N GLU A 337 -13.37 -13.37 35.68
CA GLU A 337 -14.61 -13.29 34.90
C GLU A 337 -15.14 -11.86 34.66
N PHE A 338 -14.64 -10.86 35.42
CA PHE A 338 -15.03 -9.46 35.29
C PHE A 338 -14.16 -8.64 34.32
N LEU A 339 -13.07 -9.24 33.77
CA LEU A 339 -12.21 -8.56 32.80
C LEU A 339 -12.43 -9.15 31.41
N ASP A 340 -12.82 -8.33 30.47
CA ASP A 340 -12.95 -8.71 29.07
C ASP A 340 -11.58 -8.82 28.40
N LYS A 341 -10.97 -10.03 28.49
CA LYS A 341 -9.67 -10.31 27.88
C LYS A 341 -9.65 -10.00 26.39
N ASP A 342 -10.74 -10.27 25.69
CA ASP A 342 -10.80 -10.11 24.23
C ASP A 342 -10.75 -8.62 23.85
N ALA A 343 -11.36 -7.74 24.64
CA ALA A 343 -11.24 -6.29 24.47
C ALA A 343 -9.78 -5.80 24.60
N TYR A 344 -9.04 -6.26 25.62
CA TYR A 344 -7.61 -5.90 25.77
C TYR A 344 -6.71 -6.46 24.66
N MET A 345 -7.03 -7.65 24.16
CA MET A 345 -6.29 -8.22 23.02
C MET A 345 -6.59 -7.46 21.72
N GLU A 346 -7.82 -6.99 21.56
CA GLU A 346 -8.20 -6.15 20.43
C GLU A 346 -7.52 -4.77 20.51
N ASP A 347 -7.43 -4.15 21.70
CA ASP A 347 -6.67 -2.91 21.91
C ASP A 347 -5.22 -3.06 21.44
N ALA A 348 -4.57 -4.16 21.82
CA ALA A 348 -3.20 -4.45 21.43
C ALA A 348 -3.08 -4.62 19.90
N ARG A 349 -4.07 -5.27 19.25
CA ARG A 349 -4.14 -5.44 17.81
C ARG A 349 -4.28 -4.10 17.09
N ILE A 350 -5.18 -3.24 17.59
CA ILE A 350 -5.42 -1.90 17.02
C ILE A 350 -4.18 -1.02 17.19
N ALA A 351 -3.53 -1.03 18.37
CA ALA A 351 -2.32 -0.27 18.61
C ALA A 351 -1.12 -0.75 17.77
N ALA A 352 -1.09 -2.04 17.40
CA ALA A 352 -0.07 -2.59 16.52
C ALA A 352 -0.29 -2.29 15.03
N LYS A 353 -1.49 -1.82 14.64
CA LYS A 353 -1.84 -1.51 13.26
C LYS A 353 -0.95 -0.37 12.72
N ARG A 354 -0.42 -0.55 11.52
CA ARG A 354 0.48 0.40 10.83
C ARG A 354 -0.15 1.06 9.61
N GLU A 355 -1.33 0.61 9.20
CA GLU A 355 -2.00 1.01 7.95
C GLU A 355 -2.92 2.25 8.15
N TRP A 356 -2.70 3.05 9.18
CA TRP A 356 -3.39 4.33 9.34
C TRP A 356 -2.93 5.34 8.29
N ALA A 357 -3.84 6.13 7.75
CA ALA A 357 -3.52 7.18 6.79
C ALA A 357 -2.48 8.16 7.37
N PHE A 358 -1.43 8.49 6.57
CA PHE A 358 -0.31 9.29 7.08
C PHE A 358 -0.72 10.65 7.66
N PRO A 359 -1.76 11.36 7.18
CA PRO A 359 -2.15 12.63 7.79
C PRO A 359 -2.71 12.53 9.22
N LEU A 360 -2.96 11.31 9.74
CA LEU A 360 -3.35 11.09 11.14
C LEU A 360 -2.15 11.12 12.11
N TYR A 361 -0.93 11.02 11.59
CA TYR A 361 0.28 11.07 12.41
C TYR A 361 0.68 12.52 12.70
N SER A 362 1.33 12.74 13.83
CA SER A 362 1.84 14.07 14.16
C SER A 362 2.92 14.53 13.17
N THR A 363 3.03 15.83 12.98
CA THR A 363 4.07 16.44 12.14
C THR A 363 5.47 16.02 12.61
N GLU A 364 5.69 15.90 13.91
CA GLU A 364 6.95 15.44 14.51
C GLU A 364 7.29 14.02 14.08
N GLN A 365 6.34 13.08 14.19
CA GLN A 365 6.55 11.69 13.78
C GLN A 365 6.90 11.58 12.29
N LEU A 366 6.23 12.34 11.44
CA LEU A 366 6.49 12.34 10.00
C LEU A 366 7.84 13.00 9.65
N HIS A 367 8.25 14.07 10.35
CA HIS A 367 9.60 14.65 10.18
C HIS A 367 10.71 13.72 10.68
N ASN A 368 10.47 12.97 11.76
CA ASN A 368 11.41 11.95 12.22
C ASN A 368 11.60 10.87 11.15
N LEU A 369 10.49 10.40 10.52
CA LEU A 369 10.55 9.46 9.40
C LEU A 369 11.38 10.02 8.23
N VAL A 370 11.20 11.32 7.88
CA VAL A 370 12.01 11.99 6.84
C VAL A 370 13.48 11.98 7.22
N SER A 371 13.80 12.30 8.48
CA SER A 371 15.16 12.34 8.98
C SER A 371 15.84 10.96 8.92
N GLU A 372 15.14 9.92 9.36
CA GLU A 372 15.63 8.52 9.30
C GLU A 372 15.93 8.09 7.86
N ILE A 373 15.00 8.31 6.93
CA ILE A 373 15.20 7.95 5.51
C ILE A 373 16.37 8.75 4.91
N ASN A 374 16.56 10.00 5.31
CA ASN A 374 17.66 10.82 4.82
C ASN A 374 19.04 10.40 5.34
N THR A 375 19.12 9.59 6.40
CA THR A 375 20.40 9.06 6.93
C THR A 375 20.81 7.73 6.28
N LEU A 376 19.87 7.00 5.68
CA LEU A 376 20.16 5.75 4.93
C LEU A 376 20.80 6.03 3.57
#